data_3cc3aef1dd2da3b602e6cca658444623
#
_entry.id   3cc3aef1dd2da3b602e6cca658444623
#
_cell.length_a   1.000
_cell.length_b   1.000
_cell.length_c   1.000
_cell.angle_alpha   90.00
_cell.angle_beta   90.00
_cell.angle_gamma   90.00
#
_symmetry.space_group_name_H-M   'P 1'
#
loop_
_entity.id
_entity.type
_entity.pdbx_description
1 polymer ?
#
loop_
_entity_poly.entity_id
_entity_poly.type
_entity_poly.pdbx_seq_one_letter_code
_entity_poly.pdbx_strand_id
1 'polypeptide(L)'
;MGTQMKNIALKIAAILFLGVLGLQPLSAQSLQDGLYAQMNTNRGRILISLEYLKTPLTVANFVGLAEGTIAFENRPAGKPFFDGLVFHRVIEDFMIQGGDPLENGTGGPGYRFPDEIAPELAHDGAGVLSMANSGPDTNGSQFFMTHKATPWLDGFHAVFGRVQEGQEVVDAIRQGDRIDSVKILRIGAEARNFQVDQALFDRLLEEAPARKKQYTARARKLALAQIERRWPEARLTDSGLRYLVLQPGSGQSSPEYGNRVTVHYSGQRLNGMVFDSSYQRGQPATFEIGRVIQGWNEALTGMSRGEKRILIVPPELAYGQRGYPGVIPPNEFLIFEVELLDF
;
A
#
# COMPACT_ATOMS: atom_id res chain seq x y z
N MET A 1 95.48 -31.42 12.68
CA MET A 1 94.91 -30.06 12.63
C MET A 1 93.42 -30.19 12.44
N GLY A 2 92.79 -30.06 13.47
CA GLY A 2 91.48 -30.34 13.68
C GLY A 2 90.56 -29.17 13.55
N THR A 3 89.32 -29.37 13.40
CA THR A 3 88.33 -28.48 13.95
C THR A 3 86.98 -29.18 13.99
N GLN A 4 86.42 -29.19 15.17
CA GLN A 4 85.13 -29.77 15.57
C GLN A 4 83.97 -29.11 14.92
N MET A 5 83.07 -29.86 14.33
CA MET A 5 81.73 -29.42 13.98
C MET A 5 80.79 -29.75 15.13
N LYS A 6 80.22 -28.71 15.74
CA LYS A 6 79.17 -28.83 16.77
C LYS A 6 77.80 -28.78 16.07
N ASN A 7 77.03 -29.84 16.27
CA ASN A 7 75.64 -29.95 15.88
C ASN A 7 74.78 -28.98 16.67
N ILE A 8 74.02 -28.12 15.99
CA ILE A 8 72.89 -27.38 16.57
C ILE A 8 71.61 -27.98 16.01
N ALA A 9 70.94 -28.74 16.86
CA ALA A 9 69.59 -29.24 16.60
C ALA A 9 68.59 -28.11 16.76
N LEU A 10 67.99 -27.67 15.67
CA LEU A 10 66.92 -26.72 15.64
C LEU A 10 65.57 -27.44 15.96
N LYS A 11 65.03 -27.23 17.14
CA LYS A 11 63.70 -27.72 17.51
C LYS A 11 62.67 -26.77 16.87
N ILE A 12 61.96 -27.25 15.87
CA ILE A 12 60.76 -26.57 15.33
C ILE A 12 59.60 -26.96 16.24
N ALA A 13 59.17 -26.03 17.07
CA ALA A 13 57.93 -26.15 17.78
C ALA A 13 56.78 -25.70 16.88
N ALA A 14 56.02 -26.63 16.34
CA ALA A 14 54.78 -26.38 15.63
C ALA A 14 53.71 -25.96 16.65
N ILE A 15 53.40 -24.69 16.74
CA ILE A 15 52.25 -24.19 17.52
C ILE A 15 51.00 -24.39 16.62
N LEU A 16 50.24 -25.43 16.94
CA LEU A 16 48.86 -25.63 16.44
C LEU A 16 47.97 -24.58 17.10
N PHE A 17 47.71 -23.47 16.36
CA PHE A 17 46.63 -22.54 16.69
C PHE A 17 45.32 -23.21 16.28
N LEU A 18 44.67 -23.94 17.20
CA LEU A 18 43.27 -24.32 17.08
C LEU A 18 42.45 -23.00 17.15
N GLY A 19 42.10 -22.47 15.97
CA GLY A 19 41.11 -21.43 15.88
C GLY A 19 39.76 -22.00 16.31
N VAL A 20 39.40 -21.78 17.56
CA VAL A 20 38.02 -21.93 18.02
C VAL A 20 37.25 -20.82 17.28
N LEU A 21 36.66 -21.15 16.13
CA LEU A 21 35.58 -20.36 15.60
C LEU A 21 34.47 -20.36 16.64
N GLY A 22 34.45 -19.33 17.47
CA GLY A 22 33.33 -19.03 18.32
C GLY A 22 32.09 -18.84 17.44
N LEU A 23 31.23 -19.83 17.37
CA LEU A 23 29.85 -19.67 17.00
C LEU A 23 29.29 -18.62 17.96
N GLN A 24 29.31 -17.35 17.51
CA GLN A 24 28.54 -16.32 18.19
C GLN A 24 27.09 -16.80 18.13
N PRO A 25 26.39 -16.94 19.25
CA PRO A 25 24.96 -17.20 19.19
C PRO A 25 24.37 -16.05 18.38
N LEU A 26 23.65 -16.36 17.30
CA LEU A 26 22.76 -15.40 16.66
C LEU A 26 21.93 -14.80 17.80
N SER A 27 22.21 -13.55 18.13
CA SER A 27 21.43 -12.81 19.12
C SER A 27 20.00 -12.86 18.60
N ALA A 28 19.15 -13.62 19.26
CA ALA A 28 17.71 -13.55 19.02
C ALA A 28 17.33 -12.12 19.36
N GLN A 29 17.25 -11.28 18.35
CA GLN A 29 16.85 -9.90 18.48
C GLN A 29 15.44 -9.94 19.07
N SER A 30 15.30 -9.54 20.33
CA SER A 30 13.99 -9.52 20.99
C SER A 30 13.08 -8.64 20.17
N LEU A 31 11.93 -9.17 19.76
CA LEU A 31 10.93 -8.41 19.03
C LEU A 31 10.58 -7.15 19.81
N GLN A 32 10.44 -6.03 19.11
CA GLN A 32 9.96 -4.78 19.70
C GLN A 32 8.51 -4.95 20.19
N ASP A 33 8.08 -4.06 21.11
CA ASP A 33 6.69 -4.01 21.54
C ASP A 33 5.77 -3.83 20.33
N GLY A 34 4.77 -4.71 20.19
CA GLY A 34 3.87 -4.71 19.04
C GLY A 34 3.03 -5.99 18.95
N LEU A 35 2.13 -5.99 18.00
CA LEU A 35 1.28 -7.13 17.64
C LEU A 35 1.85 -7.79 16.38
N TYR A 36 2.04 -9.10 16.43
CA TYR A 36 2.62 -9.85 15.32
C TYR A 36 1.79 -11.07 14.98
N ALA A 37 1.82 -11.46 13.71
CA ALA A 37 1.36 -12.77 13.24
C ALA A 37 2.57 -13.60 12.80
N GLN A 38 2.76 -14.75 13.43
CA GLN A 38 3.66 -15.78 12.96
C GLN A 38 2.87 -16.75 12.09
N MET A 39 3.05 -16.67 10.79
CA MET A 39 2.46 -17.57 9.81
C MET A 39 3.46 -18.66 9.47
N ASN A 40 3.09 -19.90 9.77
CA ASN A 40 3.86 -21.07 9.37
C ASN A 40 3.26 -21.64 8.10
N THR A 41 4.09 -21.91 7.11
CA THR A 41 3.70 -22.47 5.82
C THR A 41 4.53 -23.69 5.51
N ASN A 42 4.11 -24.50 4.53
CA ASN A 42 4.92 -25.60 4.03
C ASN A 42 6.24 -25.16 3.34
N ARG A 43 6.46 -23.84 3.19
CA ARG A 43 7.72 -23.25 2.67
C ARG A 43 8.60 -22.64 3.75
N GLY A 44 8.07 -22.45 4.95
CA GLY A 44 8.78 -21.84 6.06
C GLY A 44 7.92 -20.89 6.89
N ARG A 45 8.58 -20.16 7.77
CA ARG A 45 7.96 -19.21 8.70
C ARG A 45 8.02 -17.78 8.13
N ILE A 46 6.92 -17.07 8.26
CA ILE A 46 6.82 -15.64 7.98
C ILE A 46 6.40 -14.93 9.26
N LEU A 47 7.14 -13.91 9.70
CA LEU A 47 6.79 -13.07 10.83
C LEU A 47 6.32 -11.71 10.30
N ILE A 48 5.12 -11.29 10.71
CA ILE A 48 4.44 -10.11 10.18
C ILE A 48 4.08 -9.19 11.35
N SER A 49 4.47 -7.91 11.32
CA SER A 49 3.93 -6.91 12.23
C SER A 49 2.53 -6.48 11.78
N LEU A 50 1.62 -6.28 12.73
CA LEU A 50 0.24 -5.87 12.47
C LEU A 50 0.00 -4.44 12.97
N GLU A 51 -0.61 -3.61 12.13
CA GLU A 51 -0.85 -2.18 12.36
C GLU A 51 -2.14 -1.92 13.17
N TYR A 52 -2.29 -2.61 14.30
CA TYR A 52 -3.52 -2.61 15.12
C TYR A 52 -3.95 -1.23 15.65
N LEU A 53 -3.02 -0.26 15.75
CA LEU A 53 -3.33 1.12 16.13
C LEU A 53 -3.82 1.96 14.95
N LYS A 54 -3.39 1.62 13.72
CA LYS A 54 -3.73 2.38 12.51
C LYS A 54 -4.90 1.76 11.72
N THR A 55 -5.08 0.45 11.81
CA THR A 55 -6.17 -0.28 11.12
C THR A 55 -6.79 -1.31 12.06
N PRO A 56 -7.36 -0.86 13.21
CA PRO A 56 -7.82 -1.75 14.28
C PRO A 56 -8.92 -2.72 13.86
N LEU A 57 -9.86 -2.34 13.00
CA LEU A 57 -10.93 -3.23 12.51
C LEU A 57 -10.35 -4.32 11.61
N THR A 58 -9.49 -3.96 10.67
CA THR A 58 -8.86 -4.90 9.74
C THR A 58 -7.97 -5.90 10.49
N VAL A 59 -7.19 -5.40 11.46
CA VAL A 59 -6.37 -6.27 12.32
C VAL A 59 -7.23 -7.14 13.23
N ALA A 60 -8.32 -6.62 13.81
CA ALA A 60 -9.25 -7.41 14.62
C ALA A 60 -9.89 -8.52 13.79
N ASN A 61 -10.30 -8.24 12.55
CA ASN A 61 -10.79 -9.26 11.64
C ASN A 61 -9.74 -10.37 11.42
N PHE A 62 -8.52 -10.00 11.05
CA PHE A 62 -7.46 -10.98 10.78
C PHE A 62 -7.09 -11.79 12.04
N VAL A 63 -6.91 -11.13 13.18
CA VAL A 63 -6.57 -11.76 14.45
C VAL A 63 -7.70 -12.68 14.93
N GLY A 64 -8.95 -12.19 14.89
CA GLY A 64 -10.12 -12.95 15.32
C GLY A 64 -10.36 -14.21 14.47
N LEU A 65 -10.11 -14.12 13.16
CA LEU A 65 -10.12 -15.27 12.26
C LEU A 65 -8.95 -16.24 12.56
N ALA A 66 -7.74 -15.70 12.78
CA ALA A 66 -6.56 -16.52 13.08
C ALA A 66 -6.68 -17.28 14.41
N GLU A 67 -7.30 -16.67 15.41
CA GLU A 67 -7.52 -17.29 16.74
C GLU A 67 -8.87 -18.03 16.83
N GLY A 68 -9.78 -17.84 15.86
CA GLY A 68 -11.13 -18.42 15.89
C GLY A 68 -12.05 -17.78 16.92
N THR A 69 -11.79 -16.53 17.32
CA THR A 69 -12.51 -15.81 18.38
C THR A 69 -13.67 -14.95 17.89
N ILE A 70 -13.82 -14.76 16.56
CA ILE A 70 -14.98 -14.13 15.94
C ILE A 70 -15.77 -15.14 15.11
N ALA A 71 -17.07 -14.88 14.93
CA ALA A 71 -17.98 -15.76 14.19
C ALA A 71 -17.74 -15.69 12.67
N PHE A 72 -17.85 -16.84 12.00
CA PHE A 72 -17.81 -16.96 10.53
C PHE A 72 -18.64 -18.15 10.07
N GLU A 73 -19.20 -18.06 8.84
CA GLU A 73 -20.20 -19.04 8.38
C GLU A 73 -19.60 -20.39 7.93
N ASN A 74 -18.43 -20.35 7.31
CA ASN A 74 -17.91 -21.51 6.56
C ASN A 74 -16.99 -22.43 7.35
N ARG A 75 -16.81 -22.19 8.66
CA ARG A 75 -15.98 -23.01 9.55
C ARG A 75 -16.55 -23.02 10.97
N PRO A 76 -16.35 -24.11 11.73
CA PRO A 76 -16.80 -24.16 13.11
C PRO A 76 -16.17 -23.08 13.98
N ALA A 77 -16.98 -22.38 14.76
CA ALA A 77 -16.49 -21.43 15.75
C ALA A 77 -15.48 -22.09 16.71
N GLY A 78 -14.49 -21.32 17.18
CA GLY A 78 -13.43 -21.80 18.06
C GLY A 78 -12.29 -22.53 17.36
N LYS A 79 -12.27 -22.57 16.01
CA LYS A 79 -11.15 -23.10 15.24
C LYS A 79 -10.49 -21.98 14.41
N PRO A 80 -9.14 -21.95 14.34
CA PRO A 80 -8.41 -21.04 13.47
C PRO A 80 -8.91 -21.12 12.03
N PHE A 81 -9.24 -19.96 11.44
CA PHE A 81 -9.81 -19.90 10.10
C PHE A 81 -8.79 -20.20 9.00
N PHE A 82 -7.55 -19.70 9.16
CA PHE A 82 -6.53 -19.77 8.12
C PHE A 82 -5.80 -21.12 8.05
N ASP A 83 -5.85 -21.92 9.10
CA ASP A 83 -5.13 -23.18 9.17
C ASP A 83 -5.61 -24.17 8.09
N GLY A 84 -4.67 -24.63 7.27
CA GLY A 84 -4.92 -25.54 6.16
C GLY A 84 -5.34 -24.85 4.87
N LEU A 85 -5.60 -23.53 4.84
CA LEU A 85 -5.87 -22.79 3.61
C LEU A 85 -4.63 -22.67 2.74
N VAL A 86 -4.85 -22.50 1.43
CA VAL A 86 -3.75 -22.36 0.47
C VAL A 86 -3.63 -20.93 -0.04
N PHE A 87 -2.45 -20.61 -0.57
CA PHE A 87 -2.27 -19.45 -1.44
C PHE A 87 -2.83 -19.78 -2.81
N HIS A 88 -4.11 -19.47 -3.02
CA HIS A 88 -4.87 -19.84 -4.21
C HIS A 88 -4.48 -19.03 -5.44
N ARG A 89 -3.81 -17.87 -5.26
CA ARG A 89 -3.34 -17.03 -6.37
C ARG A 89 -1.95 -16.50 -6.05
N VAL A 90 -0.99 -16.76 -6.93
CA VAL A 90 0.38 -16.25 -6.86
C VAL A 90 0.75 -15.65 -8.20
N ILE A 91 1.19 -14.41 -8.21
CA ILE A 91 1.70 -13.73 -9.40
C ILE A 91 3.12 -13.30 -9.11
N GLU A 92 4.07 -13.86 -9.85
CA GLU A 92 5.48 -13.52 -9.75
C GLU A 92 5.71 -12.02 -9.94
N ASP A 93 6.66 -11.46 -9.21
CA ASP A 93 6.93 -10.02 -9.20
C ASP A 93 5.74 -9.12 -8.83
N PHE A 94 4.71 -9.67 -8.23
CA PHE A 94 3.57 -8.88 -7.75
C PHE A 94 3.18 -9.25 -6.32
N MET A 95 2.52 -10.39 -6.09
CA MET A 95 2.01 -10.75 -4.75
C MET A 95 1.65 -12.23 -4.64
N ILE A 96 1.51 -12.69 -3.40
CA ILE A 96 0.84 -13.94 -3.04
C ILE A 96 -0.48 -13.63 -2.33
N GLN A 97 -1.56 -14.33 -2.65
CA GLN A 97 -2.91 -14.12 -2.10
C GLN A 97 -3.45 -15.42 -1.50
N GLY A 98 -3.93 -15.31 -0.26
CA GLY A 98 -4.52 -16.41 0.51
C GLY A 98 -5.77 -15.97 1.27
N GLY A 99 -6.23 -16.82 2.24
CA GLY A 99 -7.37 -16.51 3.10
C GLY A 99 -8.75 -16.80 2.48
N ASP A 100 -8.80 -17.53 1.37
CA ASP A 100 -10.03 -17.97 0.72
C ASP A 100 -10.34 -19.44 1.07
N PRO A 101 -11.45 -19.75 1.78
CA PRO A 101 -11.81 -21.12 2.10
C PRO A 101 -12.29 -21.94 0.89
N LEU A 102 -12.63 -21.29 -0.24
CA LEU A 102 -13.04 -21.93 -1.49
C LEU A 102 -11.89 -22.08 -2.50
N GLU A 103 -10.72 -21.49 -2.20
CA GLU A 103 -9.49 -21.60 -3.00
C GLU A 103 -9.60 -21.13 -4.47
N ASN A 104 -10.60 -20.31 -4.78
CA ASN A 104 -10.89 -19.85 -6.14
C ASN A 104 -11.05 -18.33 -6.29
N GLY A 105 -10.84 -17.59 -5.21
CA GLY A 105 -10.94 -16.12 -5.16
C GLY A 105 -12.33 -15.59 -4.80
N THR A 106 -13.33 -16.46 -4.62
CA THR A 106 -14.72 -16.03 -4.35
C THR A 106 -15.19 -16.28 -2.92
N GLY A 107 -14.43 -17.04 -2.14
CA GLY A 107 -14.75 -17.38 -0.77
C GLY A 107 -14.39 -16.27 0.23
N GLY A 108 -14.90 -16.44 1.45
CA GLY A 108 -14.70 -15.51 2.55
C GLY A 108 -15.28 -16.03 3.85
N PRO A 109 -15.33 -15.18 4.90
CA PRO A 109 -15.80 -15.58 6.22
C PRO A 109 -17.35 -15.58 6.36
N GLY A 110 -18.09 -15.24 5.30
CA GLY A 110 -19.56 -15.13 5.30
C GLY A 110 -20.06 -13.70 5.56
N TYR A 111 -19.16 -12.75 5.79
CA TYR A 111 -19.49 -11.34 5.96
C TYR A 111 -18.51 -10.45 5.19
N ARG A 112 -18.83 -9.16 5.11
CA ARG A 112 -17.96 -8.11 4.57
C ARG A 112 -17.86 -6.96 5.55
N PHE A 113 -16.73 -6.25 5.52
CA PHE A 113 -16.52 -5.06 6.33
C PHE A 113 -15.88 -3.93 5.50
N PRO A 114 -16.06 -2.65 5.94
CA PRO A 114 -15.61 -1.49 5.19
C PRO A 114 -14.09 -1.35 5.16
N ASP A 115 -13.61 -0.59 4.16
CA ASP A 115 -12.20 -0.27 4.00
C ASP A 115 -11.67 0.61 5.15
N GLU A 116 -10.48 0.26 5.64
CA GLU A 116 -9.71 1.02 6.63
C GLU A 116 -8.43 1.54 5.98
N ILE A 117 -8.56 2.55 5.10
CA ILE A 117 -7.43 3.14 4.37
C ILE A 117 -6.75 4.19 5.25
N ALA A 118 -5.78 3.75 6.04
CA ALA A 118 -4.96 4.65 6.86
C ALA A 118 -3.95 5.39 5.96
N PRO A 119 -3.91 6.73 5.97
CA PRO A 119 -3.14 7.51 5.00
C PRO A 119 -1.62 7.41 5.16
N GLU A 120 -1.13 6.82 6.25
CA GLU A 120 0.30 6.57 6.51
C GLU A 120 0.76 5.21 6.04
N LEU A 121 -0.16 4.36 5.58
CA LEU A 121 0.13 3.01 5.13
C LEU A 121 0.00 2.94 3.60
N ALA A 122 1.05 2.47 2.96
CA ALA A 122 1.15 2.38 1.51
C ALA A 122 1.77 1.05 1.07
N HIS A 123 1.53 0.70 -0.17
CA HIS A 123 2.16 -0.46 -0.82
C HIS A 123 3.54 -0.09 -1.40
N ASP A 124 4.44 0.39 -0.53
CA ASP A 124 5.70 1.04 -0.85
C ASP A 124 6.90 0.09 -1.01
N GLY A 125 6.69 -1.21 -0.82
CA GLY A 125 7.78 -2.19 -0.91
C GLY A 125 7.31 -3.64 -0.94
N ALA A 126 8.27 -4.55 -0.83
CA ALA A 126 8.02 -5.96 -0.58
C ALA A 126 7.47 -6.18 0.84
N GLY A 127 6.72 -7.28 1.03
CA GLY A 127 6.24 -7.72 2.33
C GLY A 127 5.08 -6.90 2.91
N VAL A 128 4.45 -6.02 2.14
CA VAL A 128 3.24 -5.34 2.61
C VAL A 128 2.08 -6.34 2.68
N LEU A 129 1.46 -6.45 3.86
CA LEU A 129 0.25 -7.24 4.09
C LEU A 129 -0.98 -6.33 3.92
N SER A 130 -1.86 -6.70 2.99
CA SER A 130 -3.02 -5.89 2.63
C SER A 130 -4.26 -6.76 2.35
N MET A 131 -5.46 -6.18 2.49
CA MET A 131 -6.72 -6.88 2.21
C MET A 131 -6.98 -6.99 0.71
N ALA A 132 -7.31 -8.20 0.27
CA ALA A 132 -7.95 -8.40 -1.03
C ALA A 132 -9.45 -8.06 -0.91
N ASN A 133 -10.01 -7.42 -1.94
CA ASN A 133 -11.42 -7.06 -2.02
C ASN A 133 -11.93 -7.10 -3.47
N SER A 134 -13.24 -7.02 -3.65
CA SER A 134 -13.93 -6.95 -4.96
C SER A 134 -14.49 -5.55 -5.25
N GLY A 135 -13.87 -4.52 -4.69
CA GLY A 135 -14.27 -3.14 -4.76
C GLY A 135 -14.46 -2.52 -3.37
N PRO A 136 -14.85 -1.24 -3.28
CA PRO A 136 -14.93 -0.53 -2.02
C PRO A 136 -15.80 -1.25 -0.98
N ASP A 137 -15.32 -1.28 0.27
CA ASP A 137 -16.06 -1.78 1.44
C ASP A 137 -16.48 -3.27 1.31
N THR A 138 -15.67 -4.10 0.63
CA THR A 138 -15.95 -5.53 0.44
C THR A 138 -14.89 -6.46 1.02
N ASN A 139 -14.16 -6.02 2.06
CA ASN A 139 -13.16 -6.83 2.73
C ASN A 139 -13.79 -8.04 3.41
N GLY A 140 -13.07 -9.15 3.45
CA GLY A 140 -13.49 -10.41 4.10
C GLY A 140 -12.31 -11.07 4.82
N SER A 141 -11.96 -12.29 4.43
CA SER A 141 -10.81 -13.01 4.97
C SER A 141 -9.60 -13.03 4.04
N GLN A 142 -9.77 -12.68 2.76
CA GLN A 142 -8.68 -12.75 1.79
C GLN A 142 -7.69 -11.61 1.99
N PHE A 143 -6.42 -11.95 1.95
CA PHE A 143 -5.29 -11.02 2.08
C PHE A 143 -4.23 -11.33 1.02
N PHE A 144 -3.32 -10.38 0.81
CA PHE A 144 -2.14 -10.61 -0.03
C PHE A 144 -0.89 -10.02 0.63
N MET A 145 0.27 -10.57 0.25
CA MET A 145 1.59 -10.04 0.59
C MET A 145 2.36 -9.73 -0.68
N THR A 146 2.98 -8.55 -0.73
CA THR A 146 3.65 -8.05 -1.94
C THR A 146 5.06 -8.59 -2.10
N HIS A 147 5.50 -8.80 -3.35
CA HIS A 147 6.90 -9.08 -3.70
C HIS A 147 7.72 -7.79 -3.92
N LYS A 148 7.06 -6.68 -4.23
CA LYS A 148 7.67 -5.36 -4.46
C LYS A 148 6.67 -4.25 -4.20
N ALA A 149 7.08 -2.99 -4.36
CA ALA A 149 6.16 -1.85 -4.29
C ALA A 149 5.05 -1.96 -5.36
N THR A 150 3.81 -1.71 -4.92
CA THR A 150 2.61 -1.77 -5.78
C THR A 150 1.73 -0.53 -5.55
N PRO A 151 2.26 0.70 -5.81
CA PRO A 151 1.61 1.95 -5.43
C PRO A 151 0.26 2.20 -6.13
N TRP A 152 -0.05 1.46 -7.19
CA TRP A 152 -1.37 1.51 -7.84
C TRP A 152 -2.49 0.94 -6.97
N LEU A 153 -2.17 0.16 -5.92
CA LEU A 153 -3.14 -0.39 -4.97
C LEU A 153 -3.46 0.59 -3.82
N ASP A 154 -2.68 1.67 -3.67
CA ASP A 154 -2.89 2.67 -2.62
C ASP A 154 -4.27 3.32 -2.75
N GLY A 155 -4.99 3.40 -1.63
CA GLY A 155 -6.34 3.95 -1.58
C GLY A 155 -7.45 2.99 -2.01
N PHE A 156 -7.11 1.78 -2.52
CA PHE A 156 -8.07 0.74 -2.91
C PHE A 156 -8.06 -0.47 -1.97
N HIS A 157 -6.93 -0.76 -1.34
CA HIS A 157 -6.73 -1.92 -0.47
C HIS A 157 -6.18 -1.48 0.89
N ALA A 158 -6.75 -2.01 1.96
CA ALA A 158 -6.35 -1.68 3.32
C ALA A 158 -5.04 -2.39 3.68
N VAL A 159 -3.95 -1.64 3.78
CA VAL A 159 -2.68 -2.13 4.33
C VAL A 159 -2.83 -2.26 5.84
N PHE A 160 -2.52 -3.43 6.41
CA PHE A 160 -2.68 -3.68 7.85
C PHE A 160 -1.49 -4.39 8.51
N GLY A 161 -0.40 -4.61 7.77
CA GLY A 161 0.81 -5.22 8.33
C GLY A 161 1.97 -5.22 7.34
N ARG A 162 3.11 -5.71 7.85
CA ARG A 162 4.34 -5.83 7.06
C ARG A 162 5.18 -7.00 7.53
N VAL A 163 5.73 -7.75 6.60
CA VAL A 163 6.70 -8.83 6.86
C VAL A 163 7.95 -8.23 7.52
N GLN A 164 8.33 -8.80 8.65
CA GLN A 164 9.53 -8.46 9.41
C GLN A 164 10.64 -9.48 9.19
N GLU A 165 10.26 -10.77 9.08
CA GLU A 165 11.17 -11.88 8.78
C GLU A 165 10.48 -12.85 7.81
N GLY A 166 11.22 -13.48 6.91
CA GLY A 166 10.71 -14.48 5.99
C GLY A 166 10.21 -13.92 4.66
N GLN A 167 10.75 -12.78 4.19
CA GLN A 167 10.44 -12.29 2.84
C GLN A 167 10.87 -13.30 1.78
N GLU A 168 11.99 -14.00 1.99
CA GLU A 168 12.46 -15.08 1.12
C GLU A 168 11.47 -16.26 1.07
N VAL A 169 10.70 -16.47 2.13
CA VAL A 169 9.62 -17.48 2.15
C VAL A 169 8.43 -16.99 1.33
N VAL A 170 8.05 -15.70 1.47
CA VAL A 170 7.00 -15.08 0.63
C VAL A 170 7.35 -15.22 -0.85
N ASP A 171 8.59 -14.93 -1.23
CA ASP A 171 9.07 -15.01 -2.62
C ASP A 171 9.16 -16.47 -3.13
N ALA A 172 9.36 -17.44 -2.21
CA ALA A 172 9.42 -18.86 -2.55
C ALA A 172 8.04 -19.54 -2.65
N ILE A 173 6.97 -18.95 -2.11
CA ILE A 173 5.62 -19.50 -2.16
C ILE A 173 5.13 -19.62 -3.62
N ARG A 174 4.45 -20.72 -3.90
CA ARG A 174 3.81 -21.02 -5.19
C ARG A 174 2.31 -21.26 -4.98
N GLN A 175 1.55 -21.11 -6.02
CA GLN A 175 0.11 -21.38 -5.98
C GLN A 175 -0.15 -22.81 -5.52
N GLY A 176 -1.06 -22.97 -4.53
CA GLY A 176 -1.36 -24.22 -3.87
C GLY A 176 -0.50 -24.53 -2.63
N ASP A 177 0.54 -23.73 -2.33
CA ASP A 177 1.24 -23.84 -1.06
C ASP A 177 0.32 -23.50 0.11
N ARG A 178 0.53 -24.16 1.26
CA ARG A 178 -0.41 -24.17 2.39
C ARG A 178 0.06 -23.33 3.56
N ILE A 179 -0.90 -22.67 4.19
CA ILE A 179 -0.76 -22.09 5.53
C ILE A 179 -0.99 -23.21 6.55
N ASP A 180 0.04 -23.61 7.27
CA ASP A 180 -0.07 -24.67 8.30
C ASP A 180 -0.69 -24.13 9.58
N SER A 181 -0.34 -22.89 9.99
CA SER A 181 -0.95 -22.20 11.13
C SER A 181 -0.62 -20.71 11.14
N VAL A 182 -1.49 -19.92 11.79
CA VAL A 182 -1.24 -18.50 12.11
C VAL A 182 -1.34 -18.30 13.62
N LYS A 183 -0.23 -17.88 14.25
CA LYS A 183 -0.15 -17.61 15.70
C LYS A 183 0.02 -16.12 15.94
N ILE A 184 -0.78 -15.57 16.84
CA ILE A 184 -0.70 -14.15 17.21
C ILE A 184 0.22 -13.98 18.41
N LEU A 185 1.23 -13.11 18.25
CA LEU A 185 2.19 -12.78 19.30
C LEU A 185 1.94 -11.34 19.77
N ARG A 186 1.79 -11.14 21.07
CA ARG A 186 1.50 -9.86 21.72
C ARG A 186 2.67 -9.47 22.60
N ILE A 187 3.53 -8.58 22.15
CA ILE A 187 4.73 -8.12 22.84
C ILE A 187 4.47 -6.72 23.41
N GLY A 188 4.78 -6.53 24.71
CA GLY A 188 4.50 -5.27 25.40
C GLY A 188 3.06 -5.16 25.93
N ALA A 189 2.81 -4.17 26.79
CA ALA A 189 1.54 -4.02 27.49
C ALA A 189 0.38 -3.66 26.54
N GLU A 190 0.61 -2.74 25.61
CA GLU A 190 -0.41 -2.24 24.69
C GLU A 190 -0.93 -3.35 23.77
N ALA A 191 -0.01 -4.13 23.17
CA ALA A 191 -0.40 -5.27 22.33
C ALA A 191 -1.11 -6.38 23.14
N ARG A 192 -0.72 -6.61 24.39
CA ARG A 192 -1.43 -7.58 25.26
C ARG A 192 -2.86 -7.17 25.58
N ASN A 193 -3.16 -5.87 25.61
CA ASN A 193 -4.52 -5.35 25.80
C ASN A 193 -5.39 -5.47 24.55
N PHE A 194 -4.80 -5.69 23.39
CA PHE A 194 -5.54 -5.90 22.13
C PHE A 194 -5.99 -7.37 22.05
N GLN A 195 -7.01 -7.71 22.84
CA GLN A 195 -7.65 -9.03 22.83
C GLN A 195 -8.87 -8.98 21.93
N VAL A 196 -8.91 -9.85 20.93
CA VAL A 196 -10.00 -9.85 19.93
C VAL A 196 -11.05 -10.90 20.30
N ASP A 197 -12.27 -10.42 20.48
CA ASP A 197 -13.49 -11.20 20.57
C ASP A 197 -14.57 -10.61 19.66
N GLN A 198 -15.74 -11.23 19.60
CA GLN A 198 -16.86 -10.74 18.80
C GLN A 198 -17.29 -9.32 19.22
N ALA A 199 -17.30 -9.03 20.51
CA ALA A 199 -17.74 -7.73 21.02
C ALA A 199 -16.80 -6.59 20.60
N LEU A 200 -15.47 -6.84 20.60
CA LEU A 200 -14.51 -5.87 20.08
C LEU A 200 -14.70 -5.67 18.57
N PHE A 201 -14.84 -6.77 17.80
CA PHE A 201 -15.04 -6.69 16.35
C PHE A 201 -16.29 -5.89 16.01
N ASP A 202 -17.43 -6.19 16.64
CA ASP A 202 -18.71 -5.50 16.40
C ASP A 202 -18.62 -4.01 16.72
N ARG A 203 -18.00 -3.65 17.85
CA ARG A 203 -17.76 -2.25 18.24
C ARG A 203 -16.89 -1.51 17.19
N LEU A 204 -15.79 -2.14 16.75
CA LEU A 204 -14.91 -1.55 15.74
C LEU A 204 -15.64 -1.37 14.40
N LEU A 205 -16.56 -2.28 14.08
CA LEU A 205 -17.38 -2.21 12.88
C LEU A 205 -18.40 -1.03 13.00
N GLU A 206 -19.03 -0.85 14.14
CA GLU A 206 -19.90 0.30 14.39
C GLU A 206 -19.16 1.64 14.32
N GLU A 207 -17.92 1.69 14.78
CA GLU A 207 -17.06 2.88 14.74
C GLU A 207 -16.47 3.17 13.35
N ALA A 208 -16.49 2.22 12.41
CA ALA A 208 -15.81 2.32 11.12
C ALA A 208 -16.23 3.57 10.29
N PRO A 209 -17.51 4.00 10.23
CA PRO A 209 -17.87 5.22 9.49
C PRO A 209 -17.22 6.49 10.05
N ALA A 210 -17.14 6.61 11.39
CA ALA A 210 -16.48 7.75 12.04
C ALA A 210 -14.98 7.74 11.78
N ARG A 211 -14.35 6.57 11.84
CA ARG A 211 -12.92 6.37 11.53
C ARG A 211 -12.60 6.68 10.08
N LYS A 212 -13.43 6.23 9.13
CA LYS A 212 -13.31 6.56 7.71
C LYS A 212 -13.32 8.08 7.47
N LYS A 213 -14.20 8.81 8.15
CA LYS A 213 -14.23 10.28 8.10
C LYS A 213 -12.95 10.91 8.65
N GLN A 214 -12.43 10.39 9.75
CA GLN A 214 -11.15 10.86 10.33
C GLN A 214 -9.97 10.61 9.38
N TYR A 215 -9.89 9.43 8.76
CA TYR A 215 -8.83 9.09 7.80
C TYR A 215 -8.90 9.98 6.56
N THR A 216 -10.10 10.21 6.02
CA THR A 216 -10.29 11.12 4.88
C THR A 216 -9.81 12.54 5.21
N ALA A 217 -10.18 13.07 6.38
CA ALA A 217 -9.74 14.40 6.82
C ALA A 217 -8.22 14.47 7.00
N ARG A 218 -7.62 13.42 7.58
CA ARG A 218 -6.17 13.31 7.80
C ARG A 218 -5.43 13.17 6.47
N ALA A 219 -5.92 12.32 5.54
CA ALA A 219 -5.37 12.18 4.21
C ALA A 219 -5.37 13.52 3.45
N ARG A 220 -6.48 14.26 3.52
CA ARG A 220 -6.58 15.60 2.92
C ARG A 220 -5.56 16.57 3.50
N LYS A 221 -5.38 16.58 4.82
CA LYS A 221 -4.37 17.42 5.49
C LYS A 221 -2.96 17.09 5.03
N LEU A 222 -2.61 15.80 4.95
CA LEU A 222 -1.30 15.34 4.47
C LEU A 222 -1.09 15.70 2.99
N ALA A 223 -2.11 15.51 2.15
CA ALA A 223 -2.06 15.86 0.74
C ALA A 223 -1.84 17.36 0.54
N LEU A 224 -2.56 18.22 1.26
CA LEU A 224 -2.39 19.67 1.18
C LEU A 224 -0.98 20.10 1.61
N ALA A 225 -0.46 19.55 2.70
CA ALA A 225 0.91 19.85 3.15
C ALA A 225 1.97 19.39 2.13
N GLN A 226 1.74 18.26 1.44
CA GLN A 226 2.61 17.82 0.35
C GLN A 226 2.52 18.73 -0.87
N ILE A 227 1.32 19.17 -1.24
CA ILE A 227 1.07 20.09 -2.35
C ILE A 227 1.76 21.43 -2.10
N GLU A 228 1.59 22.02 -0.92
CA GLU A 228 2.22 23.29 -0.54
C GLU A 228 3.75 23.22 -0.57
N ARG A 229 4.32 22.09 -0.16
CA ARG A 229 5.76 21.84 -0.22
C ARG A 229 6.29 21.66 -1.65
N ARG A 230 5.51 20.98 -2.51
CA ARG A 230 5.93 20.64 -3.88
C ARG A 230 5.71 21.80 -4.86
N TRP A 231 4.66 22.61 -4.65
CA TRP A 231 4.28 23.72 -5.50
C TRP A 231 3.92 24.98 -4.69
N PRO A 232 4.90 25.57 -3.97
CA PRO A 232 4.64 26.70 -3.07
C PRO A 232 4.15 27.96 -3.83
N GLU A 233 4.46 28.08 -5.11
CA GLU A 233 4.07 29.22 -5.97
C GLU A 233 2.74 29.01 -6.71
N ALA A 234 2.08 27.84 -6.53
CA ALA A 234 0.82 27.57 -7.19
C ALA A 234 -0.27 28.52 -6.70
N ARG A 235 -0.94 29.19 -7.63
CA ARG A 235 -2.06 30.08 -7.34
C ARG A 235 -3.29 29.26 -6.98
N LEU A 236 -3.98 29.67 -5.91
CA LEU A 236 -5.23 29.06 -5.45
C LEU A 236 -6.40 29.92 -5.98
N THR A 237 -7.39 29.26 -6.58
CA THR A 237 -8.67 29.88 -6.97
C THR A 237 -9.74 29.75 -5.89
N ASP A 238 -10.84 30.48 -6.00
CA ASP A 238 -11.98 30.42 -5.06
C ASP A 238 -12.64 29.03 -5.02
N SER A 239 -12.58 28.27 -6.11
CA SER A 239 -13.10 26.90 -6.18
C SER A 239 -12.23 25.88 -5.46
N GLY A 240 -10.97 26.24 -5.13
CA GLY A 240 -9.99 25.33 -4.54
C GLY A 240 -9.04 24.68 -5.56
N LEU A 241 -9.19 24.97 -6.87
CA LEU A 241 -8.20 24.61 -7.87
C LEU A 241 -6.88 25.33 -7.57
N ARG A 242 -5.75 24.64 -7.73
CA ARG A 242 -4.44 25.30 -7.75
C ARG A 242 -3.79 25.13 -9.12
N TYR A 243 -3.10 26.14 -9.58
CA TYR A 243 -2.35 26.06 -10.82
C TYR A 243 -1.03 26.82 -10.78
N LEU A 244 -0.07 26.34 -11.56
CA LEU A 244 1.22 26.98 -11.79
C LEU A 244 1.43 27.10 -13.30
N VAL A 245 1.69 28.34 -13.79
CA VAL A 245 2.02 28.58 -15.20
C VAL A 245 3.49 28.20 -15.42
N LEU A 246 3.73 27.17 -16.23
CA LEU A 246 5.08 26.74 -16.62
C LEU A 246 5.58 27.52 -17.83
N GLN A 247 4.67 27.79 -18.78
CA GLN A 247 4.94 28.54 -19.99
C GLN A 247 3.74 29.46 -20.28
N PRO A 248 3.95 30.75 -20.40
CA PRO A 248 2.88 31.66 -20.82
C PRO A 248 2.49 31.41 -22.27
N GLY A 249 1.21 31.59 -22.57
CA GLY A 249 0.68 31.48 -23.90
C GLY A 249 0.68 32.82 -24.68
N SER A 250 -0.05 32.88 -25.81
CA SER A 250 -0.15 34.07 -26.70
C SER A 250 -0.83 35.28 -26.04
N GLY A 251 -1.64 35.05 -24.98
CA GLY A 251 -2.36 36.11 -24.24
C GLY A 251 -3.50 36.82 -25.01
N GLN A 252 -3.85 36.37 -26.22
CA GLN A 252 -4.81 37.05 -27.07
C GLN A 252 -6.27 36.66 -26.84
N SER A 253 -6.52 35.40 -26.51
CA SER A 253 -7.87 34.85 -26.24
C SER A 253 -7.79 33.57 -25.44
N SER A 254 -8.90 33.21 -24.81
CA SER A 254 -9.10 31.97 -24.10
C SER A 254 -10.33 31.25 -24.65
N PRO A 255 -10.39 29.91 -24.59
CA PRO A 255 -11.56 29.16 -25.01
C PRO A 255 -12.75 29.39 -24.07
N GLU A 256 -13.97 29.22 -24.59
CA GLU A 256 -15.21 29.30 -23.84
C GLU A 256 -15.86 27.92 -23.66
N TYR A 257 -16.87 27.84 -22.80
CA TYR A 257 -17.70 26.64 -22.67
C TYR A 257 -18.29 26.22 -24.00
N GLY A 258 -18.23 24.93 -24.33
CA GLY A 258 -18.66 24.38 -25.62
C GLY A 258 -17.59 24.38 -26.70
N ASN A 259 -16.49 25.14 -26.54
CA ASN A 259 -15.38 25.06 -27.49
C ASN A 259 -14.68 23.68 -27.41
N ARG A 260 -14.19 23.26 -28.56
CA ARG A 260 -13.31 22.09 -28.66
C ARG A 260 -11.87 22.56 -28.52
N VAL A 261 -11.16 22.00 -27.56
CA VAL A 261 -9.75 22.32 -27.28
C VAL A 261 -8.88 21.14 -27.64
N THR A 262 -7.72 21.40 -28.22
CA THR A 262 -6.68 20.40 -28.48
C THR A 262 -5.54 20.62 -27.49
N VAL A 263 -5.19 19.57 -26.70
CA VAL A 263 -4.21 19.67 -25.65
C VAL A 263 -3.22 18.51 -25.68
N HIS A 264 -2.00 18.77 -25.23
CA HIS A 264 -1.16 17.73 -24.65
C HIS A 264 -1.30 17.73 -23.13
N TYR A 265 -1.33 16.55 -22.52
CA TYR A 265 -1.41 16.43 -21.06
C TYR A 265 -0.80 15.14 -20.50
N SER A 266 -0.45 15.20 -19.22
CA SER A 266 -0.14 14.04 -18.41
C SER A 266 -0.86 14.17 -17.07
N GLY A 267 -1.74 13.22 -16.77
CA GLY A 267 -2.46 13.12 -15.49
C GLY A 267 -1.82 12.11 -14.56
N GLN A 268 -1.55 12.53 -13.34
CA GLN A 268 -0.94 11.69 -12.32
C GLN A 268 -1.61 11.87 -10.96
N ARG A 269 -1.54 10.84 -10.12
CA ARG A 269 -1.90 10.91 -8.71
C ARG A 269 -0.83 11.70 -7.93
N LEU A 270 -1.17 12.10 -6.71
CA LEU A 270 -0.22 12.85 -5.85
C LEU A 270 1.06 12.04 -5.53
N ASN A 271 0.99 10.71 -5.52
CA ASN A 271 2.14 9.81 -5.36
C ASN A 271 3.03 9.71 -6.63
N GLY A 272 2.68 10.41 -7.72
CA GLY A 272 3.44 10.45 -8.98
C GLY A 272 3.04 9.38 -10.00
N MET A 273 2.11 8.50 -9.68
CA MET A 273 1.67 7.47 -10.63
C MET A 273 0.84 8.11 -11.76
N VAL A 274 1.33 7.99 -12.97
CA VAL A 274 0.63 8.45 -14.18
C VAL A 274 -0.52 7.49 -14.49
N PHE A 275 -1.74 8.01 -14.59
CA PHE A 275 -2.92 7.22 -14.92
C PHE A 275 -3.42 7.49 -16.35
N ASP A 276 -3.07 8.62 -16.94
CA ASP A 276 -3.41 8.96 -18.34
C ASP A 276 -2.44 9.99 -18.91
N SER A 277 -2.03 9.83 -20.18
CA SER A 277 -1.11 10.75 -20.83
C SER A 277 -1.25 10.74 -22.35
N SER A 278 -1.49 11.90 -22.95
CA SER A 278 -1.47 12.09 -24.40
C SER A 278 -0.06 11.94 -24.99
N TYR A 279 0.96 12.28 -24.19
CA TYR A 279 2.36 12.07 -24.60
C TYR A 279 2.69 10.60 -24.75
N GLN A 280 2.22 9.74 -23.82
CA GLN A 280 2.43 8.28 -23.93
C GLN A 280 1.68 7.67 -25.12
N ARG A 281 0.56 8.27 -25.54
CA ARG A 281 -0.18 7.86 -26.75
C ARG A 281 0.45 8.40 -28.04
N GLY A 282 1.41 9.34 -27.95
CA GLY A 282 2.10 9.93 -29.09
C GLY A 282 1.27 10.94 -29.91
N GLN A 283 0.11 11.37 -29.39
CA GLN A 283 -0.77 12.33 -30.09
C GLN A 283 -1.55 13.20 -29.11
N PRO A 284 -1.84 14.47 -29.47
CA PRO A 284 -2.72 15.33 -28.70
C PRO A 284 -4.13 14.74 -28.56
N ALA A 285 -4.83 15.19 -27.53
CA ALA A 285 -6.23 14.84 -27.32
C ALA A 285 -7.13 16.07 -27.52
N THR A 286 -8.34 15.85 -28.04
CA THR A 286 -9.32 16.91 -28.24
C THR A 286 -10.52 16.67 -27.32
N PHE A 287 -10.90 17.69 -26.55
CA PHE A 287 -12.02 17.69 -25.63
C PHE A 287 -12.96 18.87 -25.89
N GLU A 288 -14.21 18.74 -25.46
CA GLU A 288 -15.18 19.84 -25.40
C GLU A 288 -15.22 20.37 -23.96
N ILE A 289 -15.00 21.67 -23.78
CA ILE A 289 -15.12 22.32 -22.47
C ILE A 289 -16.58 22.20 -22.01
N GLY A 290 -16.78 21.73 -20.75
CA GLY A 290 -18.10 21.39 -20.21
C GLY A 290 -18.33 19.88 -20.11
N ARG A 291 -17.52 19.06 -20.82
CA ARG A 291 -17.61 17.59 -20.80
C ARG A 291 -16.45 16.88 -20.10
N VAL A 292 -15.54 17.65 -19.53
CA VAL A 292 -14.41 17.14 -18.72
C VAL A 292 -14.62 17.45 -17.24
N ILE A 293 -13.72 17.01 -16.37
CA ILE A 293 -13.80 17.31 -14.92
C ILE A 293 -13.81 18.83 -14.68
N GLN A 294 -14.47 19.28 -13.60
CA GLN A 294 -14.70 20.71 -13.35
C GLN A 294 -13.40 21.52 -13.26
N GLY A 295 -12.36 20.95 -12.64
CA GLY A 295 -11.05 21.60 -12.55
C GLY A 295 -10.42 21.87 -13.93
N TRP A 296 -10.67 21.02 -14.92
CA TRP A 296 -10.23 21.25 -16.31
C TRP A 296 -11.08 22.31 -17.00
N ASN A 297 -12.41 22.26 -16.83
CA ASN A 297 -13.30 23.29 -17.40
C ASN A 297 -12.88 24.68 -16.92
N GLU A 298 -12.63 24.85 -15.62
CA GLU A 298 -12.18 26.11 -15.04
C GLU A 298 -10.78 26.52 -15.53
N ALA A 299 -9.83 25.59 -15.54
CA ALA A 299 -8.46 25.90 -15.93
C ALA A 299 -8.35 26.31 -17.40
N LEU A 300 -9.00 25.57 -18.31
CA LEU A 300 -8.90 25.76 -19.74
C LEU A 300 -9.53 27.11 -20.21
N THR A 301 -10.63 27.55 -19.60
CA THR A 301 -11.23 28.85 -19.89
C THR A 301 -10.36 30.02 -19.45
N GLY A 302 -9.35 29.80 -18.63
CA GLY A 302 -8.35 30.80 -18.24
C GLY A 302 -6.99 30.65 -18.92
N MET A 303 -6.84 29.72 -19.89
CA MET A 303 -5.60 29.51 -20.63
C MET A 303 -5.67 30.15 -22.04
N SER A 304 -4.52 30.53 -22.57
CA SER A 304 -4.37 30.98 -23.97
C SER A 304 -3.55 29.94 -24.77
N ARG A 305 -3.64 30.03 -26.11
CA ARG A 305 -2.91 29.10 -26.99
C ARG A 305 -1.41 29.13 -26.70
N GLY A 306 -0.80 27.94 -26.61
CA GLY A 306 0.61 27.72 -26.28
C GLY A 306 0.91 27.80 -24.79
N GLU A 307 -0.08 28.03 -23.94
CA GLU A 307 0.12 28.07 -22.51
C GLU A 307 0.22 26.65 -21.93
N LYS A 308 1.15 26.50 -20.98
CA LYS A 308 1.38 25.24 -20.26
C LYS A 308 1.25 25.46 -18.76
N ARG A 309 0.44 24.66 -18.10
CA ARG A 309 0.19 24.71 -16.65
C ARG A 309 0.35 23.37 -15.97
N ILE A 310 0.74 23.43 -14.70
CA ILE A 310 0.42 22.37 -13.75
C ILE A 310 -0.92 22.73 -13.10
N LEU A 311 -1.87 21.80 -13.13
CA LEU A 311 -3.14 21.90 -12.43
C LEU A 311 -3.11 20.90 -11.25
N ILE A 312 -3.46 21.37 -10.07
CA ILE A 312 -3.63 20.57 -8.87
C ILE A 312 -5.12 20.60 -8.54
N VAL A 313 -5.80 19.54 -8.95
CA VAL A 313 -7.26 19.46 -8.93
C VAL A 313 -7.70 18.74 -7.66
N PRO A 314 -8.43 19.42 -6.76
CA PRO A 314 -8.97 18.78 -5.57
C PRO A 314 -10.06 17.79 -5.95
N PRO A 315 -10.36 16.79 -5.07
CA PRO A 315 -11.35 15.76 -5.36
C PRO A 315 -12.71 16.29 -5.82
N GLU A 316 -13.16 17.38 -5.23
CA GLU A 316 -14.46 18.00 -5.50
C GLU A 316 -14.59 18.53 -6.94
N LEU A 317 -13.47 18.88 -7.55
CA LEU A 317 -13.40 19.34 -8.96
C LEU A 317 -12.96 18.23 -9.93
N ALA A 318 -12.83 16.98 -9.42
CA ALA A 318 -12.43 15.80 -10.16
C ALA A 318 -13.45 14.67 -10.02
N TYR A 319 -13.10 13.56 -9.34
CA TYR A 319 -13.94 12.37 -9.21
C TYR A 319 -14.56 12.19 -7.81
N GLY A 320 -14.32 13.13 -6.89
CA GLY A 320 -14.97 13.23 -5.58
C GLY A 320 -14.77 11.99 -4.68
N GLN A 321 -15.80 11.74 -3.86
CA GLN A 321 -15.83 10.62 -2.93
C GLN A 321 -15.96 9.26 -3.61
N ARG A 322 -16.38 9.22 -4.87
CA ARG A 322 -16.57 7.97 -5.63
C ARG A 322 -15.27 7.48 -6.26
N GLY A 323 -14.37 8.41 -6.61
CA GLY A 323 -13.21 8.10 -7.44
C GLY A 323 -13.59 7.62 -8.85
N TYR A 324 -12.65 6.98 -9.54
CA TYR A 324 -12.86 6.25 -10.78
C TYR A 324 -12.39 4.80 -10.58
N PRO A 325 -13.29 3.82 -10.59
CA PRO A 325 -12.99 2.45 -10.19
C PRO A 325 -11.74 1.87 -10.86
N GLY A 326 -10.84 1.32 -10.06
CA GLY A 326 -9.59 0.70 -10.51
C GLY A 326 -8.50 1.64 -11.00
N VAL A 327 -8.76 2.96 -11.08
CA VAL A 327 -7.79 3.95 -11.61
C VAL A 327 -7.54 5.08 -10.62
N ILE A 328 -8.61 5.69 -10.09
CA ILE A 328 -8.50 6.84 -9.18
C ILE A 328 -9.26 6.52 -7.89
N PRO A 329 -8.57 6.47 -6.75
CA PRO A 329 -9.20 6.24 -5.46
C PRO A 329 -10.21 7.33 -5.06
N PRO A 330 -11.10 7.05 -4.11
CA PRO A 330 -11.92 8.06 -3.47
C PRO A 330 -11.10 9.21 -2.87
N ASN A 331 -11.59 10.44 -3.03
CA ASN A 331 -11.00 11.65 -2.44
C ASN A 331 -9.55 11.96 -2.86
N GLU A 332 -9.11 11.51 -4.03
CA GLU A 332 -7.76 11.71 -4.55
C GLU A 332 -7.59 13.11 -5.18
N PHE A 333 -6.48 13.79 -4.83
CA PHE A 333 -6.00 14.96 -5.56
C PHE A 333 -5.33 14.53 -6.85
N LEU A 334 -5.63 15.20 -7.95
CA LEU A 334 -5.05 14.90 -9.26
C LEU A 334 -4.13 16.02 -9.71
N ILE A 335 -3.02 15.65 -10.28
CA ILE A 335 -2.03 16.55 -10.81
C ILE A 335 -2.01 16.38 -12.33
N PHE A 336 -2.23 17.47 -13.06
CA PHE A 336 -2.13 17.45 -14.51
C PHE A 336 -1.09 18.46 -14.96
N GLU A 337 -0.22 18.06 -15.84
CA GLU A 337 0.50 18.96 -16.72
C GLU A 337 -0.31 19.07 -17.99
N VAL A 338 -0.74 20.28 -18.36
CA VAL A 338 -1.61 20.53 -19.53
C VAL A 338 -1.00 21.64 -20.37
N GLU A 339 -0.91 21.41 -21.67
CA GLU A 339 -0.50 22.38 -22.68
C GLU A 339 -1.66 22.59 -23.68
N LEU A 340 -2.16 23.81 -23.78
CA LEU A 340 -3.25 24.18 -24.72
C LEU A 340 -2.66 24.50 -26.08
N LEU A 341 -2.87 23.60 -27.04
CA LEU A 341 -2.31 23.74 -28.40
C LEU A 341 -3.22 24.57 -29.31
N ASP A 342 -4.54 24.32 -29.24
CA ASP A 342 -5.52 24.94 -30.13
C ASP A 342 -6.94 24.93 -29.56
N PHE A 343 -7.82 25.84 -30.05
CA PHE A 343 -9.26 25.90 -29.73
C PHE A 343 -10.03 26.72 -30.76
#